data_c38d8634dff8896ecfd216a8c23ad476
#
_entry.id   c38d8634dff8896ecfd216a8c23ad476
#
_cell.length_a   1.000
_cell.length_b   1.000
_cell.length_c   1.000
_cell.angle_alpha   90.00
_cell.angle_beta   90.00
_cell.angle_gamma   90.00
#
_symmetry.space_group_name_H-M   'P 1'
#
loop_
_entity.id
_entity.type
_entity.pdbx_description
1 polymer ?
#
loop_
_entity_poly.entity_id
_entity_poly.type
_entity_poly.pdbx_seq_one_letter_code
_entity_poly.pdbx_strand_id
1 'polypeptide(L)'
;RMTHFDFKTLLPGLLQVEDRMSMAHGLESRVPFLYHPLIEFAATIPADVKFKDGTLKKILIDAMKDELPELVVNRKDKMGFPVPLNDWVAGELKEFVFDLFHAGAADRPYFHREAILAALDQNQMFSRKLWGLMSLELWHQEFHDQAGKFKKLVNNAA
;
A
#
# COMPACT_ATOMS: atom_id res chain seq x y z
N ARG A 1 0.99 7.38 -21.88
CA ARG A 1 2.22 7.34 -21.04
C ARG A 1 1.93 6.95 -19.59
N MET A 2 0.88 7.49 -18.96
CA MET A 2 0.50 7.12 -17.57
C MET A 2 0.23 5.61 -17.43
N THR A 3 -0.64 5.06 -18.28
CA THR A 3 -0.96 3.62 -18.24
C THR A 3 0.29 2.74 -18.34
N HIS A 4 1.26 3.11 -19.21
CA HIS A 4 2.52 2.36 -19.33
C HIS A 4 3.34 2.44 -18.04
N PHE A 5 3.38 3.60 -17.39
CA PHE A 5 4.04 3.77 -16.10
C PHE A 5 3.36 2.88 -15.03
N ASP A 6 2.04 2.93 -14.95
CA ASP A 6 1.28 2.12 -13.98
C ASP A 6 1.56 0.63 -14.17
N PHE A 7 1.58 0.14 -15.41
CA PHE A 7 1.89 -1.27 -15.70
C PHE A 7 3.33 -1.68 -15.37
N LYS A 8 4.29 -0.78 -15.54
CA LYS A 8 5.71 -1.11 -15.34
C LYS A 8 6.21 -0.91 -13.92
N THR A 9 5.56 -0.05 -13.15
CA THR A 9 6.03 0.35 -11.82
C THR A 9 5.01 0.10 -10.72
N LEU A 10 3.84 0.71 -10.81
CA LEU A 10 2.84 0.66 -9.74
C LEU A 10 2.23 -0.74 -9.59
N LEU A 11 1.78 -1.32 -10.71
CA LEU A 11 1.08 -2.62 -10.70
C LEU A 11 1.93 -3.76 -10.14
N PRO A 12 3.19 -3.95 -10.56
CA PRO A 12 4.05 -4.98 -9.96
C PRO A 12 4.21 -4.84 -8.45
N GLY A 13 4.36 -3.60 -7.97
CA GLY A 13 4.43 -3.34 -6.53
C GLY A 13 3.14 -3.72 -5.79
N LEU A 14 1.99 -3.35 -6.32
CA LEU A 14 0.69 -3.70 -5.75
C LEU A 14 0.48 -5.22 -5.70
N LEU A 15 0.80 -5.91 -6.79
CA LEU A 15 0.68 -7.38 -6.85
C LEU A 15 1.62 -8.07 -5.87
N GLN A 16 2.83 -7.56 -5.68
CA GLN A 16 3.77 -8.12 -4.73
C GLN A 16 3.28 -7.95 -3.29
N VAL A 17 2.75 -6.78 -2.94
CA VAL A 17 2.20 -6.54 -1.60
C VAL A 17 1.00 -7.46 -1.35
N GLU A 18 0.08 -7.55 -2.31
CA GLU A 18 -1.09 -8.41 -2.21
C GLU A 18 -0.69 -9.88 -2.02
N ASP A 19 0.21 -10.39 -2.85
CA ASP A 19 0.71 -11.75 -2.77
C ASP A 19 1.38 -12.05 -1.42
N ARG A 20 2.29 -11.18 -0.96
CA ARG A 20 3.01 -11.39 0.30
C ARG A 20 2.08 -11.36 1.51
N MET A 21 1.12 -10.45 1.53
CA MET A 21 0.19 -10.34 2.66
C MET A 21 -0.81 -11.51 2.68
N SER A 22 -1.40 -11.85 1.55
CA SER A 22 -2.36 -12.95 1.46
C SER A 22 -1.69 -14.30 1.71
N MET A 23 -0.52 -14.56 1.11
CA MET A 23 0.20 -15.81 1.27
C MET A 23 0.80 -16.00 2.68
N ALA A 24 1.08 -14.93 3.42
CA ALA A 24 1.43 -15.03 4.83
C ALA A 24 0.32 -15.71 5.67
N HIS A 25 -0.90 -15.68 5.18
CA HIS A 25 -2.06 -16.34 5.80
C HIS A 25 -2.57 -17.57 5.00
N GLY A 26 -1.79 -18.04 4.03
CA GLY A 26 -2.17 -19.19 3.19
C GLY A 26 -3.35 -18.92 2.25
N LEU A 27 -3.64 -17.65 1.96
CA LEU A 27 -4.72 -17.24 1.09
C LEU A 27 -4.18 -16.88 -0.30
N GLU A 28 -4.68 -17.58 -1.32
CA GLU A 28 -4.31 -17.29 -2.70
C GLU A 28 -5.25 -16.22 -3.31
N SER A 29 -4.68 -15.07 -3.65
CA SER A 29 -5.43 -13.98 -4.29
C SER A 29 -5.57 -14.18 -5.79
N ARG A 30 -6.73 -13.83 -6.34
CA ARG A 30 -7.02 -13.87 -7.77
C ARG A 30 -7.35 -12.47 -8.28
N VAL A 31 -6.80 -12.14 -9.45
CA VAL A 31 -6.92 -10.80 -10.05
C VAL A 31 -7.58 -10.87 -11.44
N PRO A 32 -8.90 -11.07 -11.53
CA PRO A 32 -9.59 -11.34 -12.81
C PRO A 32 -9.44 -10.21 -13.83
N PHE A 33 -9.26 -8.96 -13.40
CA PHE A 33 -8.99 -7.83 -14.30
C PHE A 33 -7.61 -7.86 -14.96
N LEU A 34 -6.71 -8.75 -14.51
CA LEU A 34 -5.41 -8.98 -15.14
C LEU A 34 -5.38 -10.21 -16.06
N TYR A 35 -6.55 -10.72 -16.43
CA TYR A 35 -6.64 -11.76 -17.46
C TYR A 35 -6.07 -11.27 -18.78
N HIS A 36 -5.06 -11.98 -19.32
CA HIS A 36 -4.27 -11.51 -20.46
C HIS A 36 -5.09 -11.06 -21.67
N PRO A 37 -6.07 -11.84 -22.16
CA PRO A 37 -6.89 -11.39 -23.28
C PRO A 37 -7.67 -10.10 -23.00
N LEU A 38 -8.09 -9.88 -21.76
CA LEU A 38 -8.77 -8.65 -21.36
C LEU A 38 -7.80 -7.45 -21.39
N ILE A 39 -6.57 -7.65 -20.92
CA ILE A 39 -5.53 -6.61 -20.94
C ILE A 39 -5.17 -6.25 -22.38
N GLU A 40 -4.92 -7.26 -23.23
CA GLU A 40 -4.60 -7.06 -24.64
C GLU A 40 -5.72 -6.32 -25.37
N PHE A 41 -6.97 -6.75 -25.17
CA PHE A 41 -8.13 -6.05 -25.70
C PHE A 41 -8.21 -4.61 -25.20
N ALA A 42 -8.08 -4.40 -23.89
CA ALA A 42 -8.11 -3.05 -23.29
C ALA A 42 -6.98 -2.15 -23.83
N ALA A 43 -5.83 -2.72 -24.19
CA ALA A 43 -4.72 -1.98 -24.76
C ALA A 43 -5.04 -1.45 -26.17
N THR A 44 -5.88 -2.13 -26.94
CA THR A 44 -6.30 -1.70 -28.28
C THR A 44 -7.31 -0.56 -28.28
N ILE A 45 -8.01 -0.35 -27.15
CA ILE A 45 -9.06 0.68 -27.07
C ILE A 45 -8.41 2.07 -27.05
N PRO A 46 -8.86 3.02 -27.91
CA PRO A 46 -8.34 4.38 -27.94
C PRO A 46 -8.51 5.11 -26.60
N ALA A 47 -7.58 6.01 -26.31
CA ALA A 47 -7.56 6.73 -25.04
C ALA A 47 -8.79 7.63 -24.82
N ASP A 48 -9.29 8.24 -25.86
CA ASP A 48 -10.50 9.09 -25.86
C ASP A 48 -11.77 8.29 -25.54
N VAL A 49 -11.81 7.02 -25.90
CA VAL A 49 -12.90 6.11 -25.50
C VAL A 49 -12.79 5.72 -24.04
N LYS A 50 -11.57 5.38 -23.59
CA LYS A 50 -11.33 4.97 -22.19
C LYS A 50 -11.57 6.09 -21.18
N PHE A 51 -11.23 7.33 -21.54
CA PHE A 51 -11.21 8.49 -20.64
C PHE A 51 -12.22 9.58 -21.07
N LYS A 52 -13.32 9.16 -21.65
CA LYS A 52 -14.35 10.06 -22.13
C LYS A 52 -14.96 10.87 -20.98
N ASP A 53 -15.09 12.19 -21.21
CA ASP A 53 -15.78 13.14 -20.32
C ASP A 53 -15.22 13.18 -18.87
N GLY A 54 -13.97 12.77 -18.67
CA GLY A 54 -13.34 12.75 -17.34
C GLY A 54 -13.93 11.75 -16.36
N THR A 55 -14.85 10.91 -16.80
CA THR A 55 -15.47 9.89 -15.95
C THR A 55 -14.52 8.71 -15.72
N LEU A 56 -14.22 8.43 -14.45
CA LEU A 56 -13.39 7.29 -14.07
C LEU A 56 -14.09 5.98 -14.42
N LYS A 57 -13.34 5.04 -14.99
CA LYS A 57 -13.82 3.69 -15.32
C LYS A 57 -15.01 3.69 -16.29
N LYS A 58 -15.18 4.75 -17.09
CA LYS A 58 -16.35 4.94 -17.97
C LYS A 58 -16.68 3.74 -18.82
N ILE A 59 -15.68 3.18 -19.51
CA ILE A 59 -15.87 2.02 -20.38
C ILE A 59 -16.36 0.78 -19.63
N LEU A 60 -15.89 0.55 -18.41
CA LEU A 60 -16.32 -0.56 -17.57
C LEU A 60 -17.77 -0.36 -17.10
N ILE A 61 -18.09 0.86 -16.69
CA ILE A 61 -19.46 1.23 -16.29
C ILE A 61 -20.42 1.05 -17.46
N ASP A 62 -20.08 1.55 -18.65
CA ASP A 62 -20.93 1.42 -19.84
C ASP A 62 -21.13 -0.02 -20.27
N ALA A 63 -20.11 -0.84 -20.15
CA ALA A 63 -20.19 -2.27 -20.49
C ALA A 63 -21.03 -3.07 -19.49
N MET A 64 -21.09 -2.65 -18.21
CA MET A 64 -21.68 -3.42 -17.11
C MET A 64 -22.91 -2.73 -16.50
N LYS A 65 -23.40 -1.66 -17.08
CA LYS A 65 -24.51 -0.85 -16.51
C LYS A 65 -25.80 -1.65 -16.27
N ASP A 66 -26.05 -2.65 -17.09
CA ASP A 66 -27.26 -3.48 -16.99
C ASP A 66 -27.10 -4.63 -15.99
N GLU A 67 -25.86 -4.92 -15.56
CA GLU A 67 -25.51 -5.96 -14.60
C GLU A 67 -25.22 -5.40 -13.18
N LEU A 68 -24.78 -4.13 -13.11
CA LEU A 68 -24.40 -3.50 -11.86
C LEU A 68 -25.59 -2.81 -11.20
N PRO A 69 -25.72 -2.87 -9.86
CA PRO A 69 -26.69 -2.08 -9.13
C PRO A 69 -26.54 -0.59 -9.42
N GLU A 70 -27.64 0.13 -9.52
CA GLU A 70 -27.67 1.58 -9.81
C GLU A 70 -26.81 2.38 -8.83
N LEU A 71 -26.77 2.02 -7.56
CA LEU A 71 -25.92 2.61 -6.53
C LEU A 71 -24.44 2.56 -6.91
N VAL A 72 -23.99 1.47 -7.54
CA VAL A 72 -22.60 1.27 -7.95
C VAL A 72 -22.31 2.07 -9.24
N VAL A 73 -23.23 2.04 -10.20
CA VAL A 73 -23.10 2.78 -11.46
C VAL A 73 -23.01 4.29 -11.24
N ASN A 74 -23.83 4.80 -10.33
CA ASN A 74 -23.93 6.25 -10.06
C ASN A 74 -22.93 6.74 -8.99
N ARG A 75 -22.08 5.86 -8.45
CA ARG A 75 -21.15 6.21 -7.40
C ARG A 75 -20.09 7.22 -7.88
N LYS A 76 -20.01 8.36 -7.22
CA LYS A 76 -19.08 9.45 -7.54
C LYS A 76 -17.91 9.55 -6.55
N ASP A 77 -18.09 9.04 -5.34
CA ASP A 77 -17.08 9.02 -4.31
C ASP A 77 -16.05 7.92 -4.61
N LYS A 78 -14.85 8.32 -4.98
CA LYS A 78 -13.72 7.39 -5.08
C LYS A 78 -13.10 7.24 -3.70
N MET A 79 -13.39 6.14 -3.03
CA MET A 79 -12.64 5.72 -1.85
C MET A 79 -11.70 4.56 -2.22
N GLY A 80 -10.43 4.68 -1.81
CA GLY A 80 -9.50 3.56 -1.78
C GLY A 80 -9.87 2.60 -0.63
N PHE A 81 -8.89 1.85 -0.14
CA PHE A 81 -9.06 1.06 1.09
C PHE A 81 -8.74 1.96 2.29
N PRO A 82 -9.73 2.55 2.97
CA PRO A 82 -9.47 3.35 4.15
C PRO A 82 -8.98 2.42 5.26
N VAL A 83 -7.78 2.69 5.74
CA VAL A 83 -7.23 2.03 6.92
C VAL A 83 -7.47 2.97 8.10
N PRO A 84 -8.12 2.54 9.20
CA PRO A 84 -8.37 3.37 10.38
C PRO A 84 -7.10 3.53 11.23
N LEU A 85 -5.98 3.91 10.58
CA LEU A 85 -4.68 4.05 11.23
C LEU A 85 -4.70 5.06 12.36
N ASN A 86 -5.50 6.11 12.23
CA ASN A 86 -5.66 7.13 13.27
C ASN A 86 -6.22 6.54 14.55
N ASP A 87 -7.29 5.76 14.42
CA ASP A 87 -7.96 5.14 15.55
C ASP A 87 -7.05 4.10 16.22
N TRP A 88 -6.36 3.32 15.43
CA TRP A 88 -5.39 2.33 15.93
C TRP A 88 -4.22 2.99 16.68
N VAL A 89 -3.62 4.04 16.12
CA VAL A 89 -2.49 4.73 16.76
C VAL A 89 -2.94 5.57 17.96
N ALA A 90 -4.15 6.07 17.97
CA ALA A 90 -4.73 6.72 19.16
C ALA A 90 -5.13 5.72 20.25
N GLY A 91 -5.39 4.47 19.90
CA GLY A 91 -5.85 3.39 20.78
C GLY A 91 -4.85 2.25 20.95
N GLU A 92 -5.17 1.12 20.36
CA GLU A 92 -4.47 -0.16 20.60
C GLU A 92 -3.00 -0.20 20.18
N LEU A 93 -2.60 0.59 19.17
CA LEU A 93 -1.21 0.66 18.71
C LEU A 93 -0.41 1.81 19.33
N LYS A 94 -1.00 2.57 20.23
CA LYS A 94 -0.34 3.74 20.81
C LYS A 94 1.00 3.40 21.46
N GLU A 95 1.01 2.46 22.37
CA GLU A 95 2.23 2.04 23.07
C GLU A 95 3.26 1.48 22.11
N PHE A 96 2.85 0.62 21.19
CA PHE A 96 3.73 0.06 20.17
C PHE A 96 4.43 1.16 19.34
N VAL A 97 3.69 2.17 18.90
CA VAL A 97 4.26 3.26 18.08
C VAL A 97 5.21 4.12 18.89
N PHE A 98 4.88 4.41 20.15
CA PHE A 98 5.78 5.14 21.04
C PHE A 98 7.06 4.37 21.29
N ASP A 99 6.97 3.09 21.63
CA ASP A 99 8.14 2.22 21.91
C ASP A 99 9.02 2.06 20.68
N LEU A 100 8.42 1.93 19.48
CA LEU A 100 9.15 1.86 18.23
C LEU A 100 10.11 3.05 18.04
N PHE A 101 9.66 4.27 18.35
CA PHE A 101 10.47 5.46 18.22
C PHE A 101 11.29 5.78 19.46
N HIS A 102 10.92 5.29 20.63
CA HIS A 102 11.71 5.45 21.85
C HIS A 102 12.92 4.54 21.90
N ALA A 103 12.73 3.27 21.59
CA ALA A 103 13.78 2.27 21.70
C ALA A 103 14.58 2.09 20.40
N GLY A 104 13.90 2.02 19.25
CA GLY A 104 14.53 1.68 17.98
C GLY A 104 15.19 2.83 17.26
N ALA A 105 14.59 4.02 17.31
CA ALA A 105 15.03 5.18 16.54
C ALA A 105 16.12 6.02 17.23
N ALA A 106 16.65 5.58 18.37
CA ALA A 106 17.57 6.38 19.18
C ALA A 106 18.82 6.84 18.43
N ASP A 107 19.36 6.02 17.53
CA ASP A 107 20.60 6.27 16.81
C ASP A 107 20.45 6.38 15.29
N ARG A 108 19.22 6.67 14.80
CA ARG A 108 18.98 6.81 13.36
C ARG A 108 19.30 8.22 12.89
N PRO A 109 20.33 8.43 12.07
CA PRO A 109 20.77 9.77 11.63
C PRO A 109 19.74 10.48 10.74
N TYR A 110 18.75 9.76 10.22
CA TYR A 110 17.69 10.29 9.36
C TYR A 110 16.38 10.58 10.10
N PHE A 111 16.30 10.29 11.41
CA PHE A 111 15.14 10.60 12.24
C PHE A 111 15.41 11.77 13.20
N HIS A 112 14.51 12.72 13.21
CA HIS A 112 14.41 13.69 14.29
C HIS A 112 13.46 13.12 15.36
N ARG A 113 13.96 12.23 16.18
CA ARG A 113 13.20 11.48 17.18
C ARG A 113 12.30 12.35 18.05
N GLU A 114 12.86 13.42 18.61
CA GLU A 114 12.13 14.33 19.49
C GLU A 114 10.93 14.98 18.77
N ALA A 115 11.10 15.36 17.51
CA ALA A 115 10.03 15.92 16.71
C ALA A 115 8.95 14.88 16.39
N ILE A 116 9.32 13.61 16.20
CA ILE A 116 8.36 12.51 15.96
C ILE A 116 7.55 12.28 17.23
N LEU A 117 8.21 12.15 18.38
CA LEU A 117 7.53 11.90 19.66
C LEU A 117 6.63 13.07 20.05
N ALA A 118 7.07 14.29 19.88
CA ALA A 118 6.27 15.49 20.14
C ALA A 118 5.03 15.56 19.23
N ALA A 119 5.16 15.17 17.97
CA ALA A 119 4.03 15.14 17.03
C ALA A 119 3.02 14.03 17.36
N LEU A 120 3.50 12.87 17.84
CA LEU A 120 2.64 11.78 18.31
C LEU A 120 1.85 12.19 19.55
N ASP A 121 2.51 12.85 20.51
CA ASP A 121 1.87 13.31 21.76
C ASP A 121 0.76 14.35 21.51
N GLN A 122 0.94 15.20 20.51
CA GLN A 122 -0.04 16.22 20.13
C GLN A 122 -1.15 15.73 19.20
N ASN A 123 -1.24 14.45 18.93
CA ASN A 123 -2.18 13.85 17.95
C ASN A 123 -2.10 14.47 16.54
N GLN A 124 -1.00 15.14 16.20
CA GLN A 124 -0.86 15.87 14.92
C GLN A 124 -0.34 15.01 13.77
N MET A 125 0.09 13.77 14.05
CA MET A 125 0.86 13.01 13.07
C MET A 125 0.09 11.83 12.44
N PHE A 126 -1.16 12.03 12.14
CA PHE A 126 -1.98 11.02 11.48
C PHE A 126 -1.94 11.21 9.98
N SER A 127 -1.02 10.52 9.34
CA SER A 127 -0.93 10.61 7.88
C SER A 127 -0.09 9.47 7.34
N ARG A 128 -0.05 9.38 6.02
CA ARG A 128 0.91 8.57 5.27
C ARG A 128 2.37 8.78 5.72
N LYS A 129 2.66 9.95 6.34
CA LYS A 129 3.98 10.28 6.89
C LYS A 129 4.32 9.37 8.08
N LEU A 130 3.41 9.23 9.06
CA LEU A 130 3.63 8.33 10.19
C LEU A 130 3.81 6.87 9.72
N TRP A 131 2.96 6.42 8.81
CA TRP A 131 3.10 5.10 8.21
C TRP A 131 4.48 4.90 7.56
N GLY A 132 4.93 5.88 6.78
CA GLY A 132 6.26 5.85 6.16
C GLY A 132 7.40 5.77 7.18
N LEU A 133 7.33 6.55 8.27
CA LEU A 133 8.34 6.53 9.33
C LEU A 133 8.35 5.20 10.08
N MET A 134 7.19 4.66 10.43
CA MET A 134 7.06 3.34 11.06
C MET A 134 7.62 2.24 10.16
N SER A 135 7.22 2.24 8.90
CA SER A 135 7.68 1.24 7.93
C SER A 135 9.19 1.30 7.73
N LEU A 136 9.78 2.50 7.71
CA LEU A 136 11.22 2.68 7.57
C LEU A 136 11.97 2.17 8.80
N GLU A 137 11.49 2.44 10.01
CA GLU A 137 12.11 1.95 11.24
C GLU A 137 12.01 0.43 11.34
N LEU A 138 10.82 -0.15 11.13
CA LEU A 138 10.63 -1.60 11.15
C LEU A 138 11.48 -2.30 10.09
N TRP A 139 11.56 -1.75 8.89
CA TRP A 139 12.43 -2.25 7.83
C TRP A 139 13.90 -2.23 8.26
N HIS A 140 14.34 -1.14 8.88
CA HIS A 140 15.71 -1.02 9.34
C HIS A 140 16.03 -2.04 10.45
N GLN A 141 15.13 -2.21 11.42
CA GLN A 141 15.30 -3.20 12.48
C GLN A 141 15.43 -4.61 11.89
N GLU A 142 14.55 -4.96 10.96
CA GLU A 142 14.52 -6.31 10.40
C GLU A 142 15.73 -6.60 9.50
N PHE A 143 16.08 -5.69 8.59
CA PHE A 143 17.06 -5.95 7.54
C PHE A 143 18.47 -5.47 7.88
N HIS A 144 18.64 -4.47 8.73
CA HIS A 144 19.95 -3.92 9.07
C HIS A 144 20.41 -4.33 10.47
N ASP A 145 19.60 -4.12 11.48
CA ASP A 145 20.01 -4.45 12.85
C ASP A 145 20.14 -5.96 13.04
N GLN A 146 19.30 -6.76 12.39
CA GLN A 146 19.36 -8.21 12.38
C GLN A 146 20.27 -8.81 11.30
N ALA A 147 20.97 -8.01 10.50
CA ALA A 147 21.83 -8.50 9.41
C ALA A 147 22.87 -9.54 9.86
N GLY A 148 23.39 -9.42 11.09
CA GLY A 148 24.32 -10.38 11.68
C GLY A 148 23.71 -11.78 11.88
N LYS A 149 22.42 -11.85 12.20
CA LYS A 149 21.67 -13.11 12.33
C LYS A 149 21.56 -13.82 10.97
N PHE A 150 21.20 -13.08 9.93
CA PHE A 150 21.06 -13.65 8.58
C PHE A 150 22.40 -14.10 8.00
N LYS A 151 23.48 -13.35 8.24
CA LYS A 151 24.84 -13.74 7.83
C LYS A 151 25.27 -15.05 8.49
N LYS A 152 24.96 -15.27 9.76
CA LYS A 152 25.25 -16.52 10.45
C LYS A 152 24.49 -17.71 9.86
N LEU A 153 23.20 -17.52 9.49
CA LEU A 153 22.42 -18.59 8.85
C LEU A 153 23.01 -19.02 7.51
N VAL A 154 23.46 -18.07 6.68
CA VAL A 154 24.10 -18.37 5.39
C VAL A 154 25.42 -19.14 5.59
N ASN A 155 26.25 -18.71 6.55
CA ASN A 155 27.54 -19.36 6.82
C ASN A 155 27.39 -20.78 7.43
N ASN A 156 26.30 -21.04 8.14
CA ASN A 156 26.02 -22.37 8.70
C ASN A 156 25.36 -23.32 7.69
N ALA A 157 24.88 -22.82 6.57
CA ALA A 157 24.25 -23.61 5.50
C ALA A 157 25.23 -23.97 4.35
N ALA A 158 26.45 -23.46 4.39
CA ALA A 158 27.54 -23.73 3.43
C ALA A 158 28.51 -24.75 4.02
#